data_69cd25fd44c39f7a27dcc045f17d560e
#
_entry.id   69cd25fd44c39f7a27dcc045f17d560e
#
_cell.length_a   1.000
_cell.length_b   1.000
_cell.length_c   1.000
_cell.angle_alpha   90.00
_cell.angle_beta   90.00
_cell.angle_gamma   90.00
#
_symmetry.space_group_name_H-M   'P 1'
#
loop_
_entity.id
_entity.type
_entity.pdbx_description
1 polymer ?
#
loop_
_entity_poly.entity_id
_entity_poly.type
_entity_poly.pdbx_seq_one_letter_code
_entity_poly.pdbx_strand_id
1 'polypeptide(L)'
;MPAISSNKPYRVGRSRTGLGLFATKPIKKGAKIVRYFGPLLDSRNEKHDAIENKYLFELNGRWTIDGSVRKNIARYINHACRPNAESDVQPRKRKVVIRAIKNIEPGEEI
;
A
#
# COMPACT_ATOMS: atom_id res chain seq x y z
N MET A 1 -8.23 13.34 -22.31
CA MET A 1 -8.10 13.32 -21.51
C MET A 1 -7.88 13.44 -20.79
N PRO A 2 -7.95 13.36 -20.46
CA PRO A 2 -7.61 13.51 -19.66
C PRO A 2 -7.22 13.55 -18.82
N ALA A 3 -7.05 13.84 -19.17
CA ALA A 3 -6.10 13.68 -18.21
C ALA A 3 -6.63 13.89 -16.88
N ILE A 4 -6.78 12.97 -16.38
CA ILE A 4 -7.18 13.04 -15.13
C ILE A 4 -6.07 13.44 -14.30
N SER A 5 -5.98 14.63 -14.01
CA SER A 5 -5.05 15.03 -13.05
C SER A 5 -5.39 14.40 -11.76
N SER A 6 -4.70 13.43 -11.45
CA SER A 6 -4.71 12.95 -10.10
C SER A 6 -3.99 13.97 -9.23
N ASN A 7 -4.62 14.40 -8.17
CA ASN A 7 -3.97 15.21 -7.14
C ASN A 7 -3.05 14.38 -6.25
N LYS A 8 -2.96 13.09 -6.51
CA LYS A 8 -2.16 12.18 -5.71
C LYS A 8 -0.69 12.30 -6.08
N PRO A 9 0.22 12.14 -5.11
CA PRO A 9 1.65 12.31 -5.37
C PRO A 9 2.34 11.06 -5.92
N TYR A 10 1.58 10.15 -6.51
CA TYR A 10 2.12 8.89 -7.02
C TYR A 10 1.39 8.40 -8.25
N ARG A 11 2.04 7.50 -8.98
CA ARG A 11 1.45 6.80 -10.13
C ARG A 11 1.95 5.35 -10.16
N VAL A 12 1.18 4.49 -10.78
CA VAL A 12 1.63 3.14 -11.09
C VAL A 12 2.50 3.21 -12.34
N GLY A 13 3.61 2.51 -12.33
CA GLY A 13 4.51 2.49 -13.46
C GLY A 13 5.28 1.18 -13.54
N ARG A 14 6.15 1.08 -14.54
CA ARG A 14 6.94 -0.12 -14.75
C ARG A 14 8.16 -0.12 -13.84
N SER A 15 8.33 -1.20 -13.07
CA SER A 15 9.46 -1.44 -12.19
C SER A 15 10.31 -2.58 -12.73
N ARG A 16 11.38 -2.94 -12.04
CA ARG A 16 12.28 -4.02 -12.44
C ARG A 16 11.60 -5.38 -12.50
N THR A 17 10.62 -5.60 -11.65
CA THR A 17 9.95 -6.91 -11.48
C THR A 17 8.47 -6.87 -11.85
N GLY A 18 8.04 -5.90 -12.63
CA GLY A 18 6.64 -5.74 -13.01
C GLY A 18 6.16 -4.34 -12.75
N LEU A 19 5.00 -4.19 -12.11
CA LEU A 19 4.48 -2.88 -11.78
C LEU A 19 5.00 -2.42 -10.42
N GLY A 20 5.12 -1.11 -10.25
CA GLY A 20 5.51 -0.47 -9.01
C GLY A 20 4.78 0.85 -8.82
N LEU A 21 4.98 1.46 -7.67
CA LEU A 21 4.41 2.76 -7.36
C LEU A 21 5.53 3.80 -7.33
N PHE A 22 5.34 4.90 -8.05
CA PHE A 22 6.38 5.93 -8.20
C PHE A 22 5.86 7.28 -7.76
N ALA A 23 6.71 8.05 -7.09
CA ALA A 23 6.37 9.42 -6.71
C ALA A 23 6.29 10.32 -7.95
N THR A 24 5.28 11.18 -7.99
CA THR A 24 5.13 12.20 -9.05
C THR A 24 5.36 13.60 -8.51
N LYS A 25 5.41 13.75 -7.20
CA LYS A 25 5.66 15.02 -6.49
C LYS A 25 6.59 14.71 -5.32
N PRO A 26 7.27 15.73 -4.76
CA PRO A 26 8.06 15.52 -3.55
C PRO A 26 7.16 15.04 -2.40
N ILE A 27 7.62 14.03 -1.69
CA ILE A 27 6.93 13.52 -0.51
C ILE A 27 7.86 13.69 0.68
N LYS A 28 7.43 14.42 1.69
CA LYS A 28 8.27 14.69 2.86
C LYS A 28 8.28 13.51 3.80
N LYS A 29 9.41 13.31 4.46
CA LYS A 29 9.53 12.32 5.55
C LYS A 29 8.39 12.51 6.55
N GLY A 30 7.73 11.42 6.94
CA GLY A 30 6.61 11.41 7.86
C GLY A 30 5.25 11.59 7.22
N ALA A 31 5.20 11.97 5.94
CA ALA A 31 3.92 12.19 5.27
C ALA A 31 3.21 10.87 4.99
N LYS A 32 1.89 10.90 5.12
CA LYS A 32 1.04 9.82 4.68
C LYS A 32 1.03 9.80 3.15
N ILE A 33 1.31 8.64 2.57
CA ILE A 33 1.33 8.49 1.12
C ILE A 33 0.00 7.93 0.62
N VAL A 34 -0.37 6.75 1.11
CA VAL A 34 -1.54 6.04 0.62
C VAL A 34 -1.98 5.05 1.71
N ARG A 35 -3.25 4.68 1.68
CA ARG A 35 -3.78 3.64 2.57
C ARG A 35 -3.73 2.29 1.87
N TYR A 36 -3.28 1.27 2.59
CA TYR A 36 -3.39 -0.12 2.15
C TYR A 36 -4.74 -0.62 2.61
N PHE A 37 -5.64 -0.96 1.70
CA PHE A 37 -7.00 -1.30 2.08
C PHE A 37 -7.57 -2.47 1.30
N GLY A 38 -8.68 -2.98 1.79
CA GLY A 38 -9.43 -4.07 1.18
C GLY A 38 -10.40 -4.64 2.19
N PRO A 39 -11.15 -5.67 1.80
CA PRO A 39 -12.04 -6.35 2.72
C PRO A 39 -11.29 -6.86 3.95
N LEU A 40 -11.93 -6.77 5.11
CA LEU A 40 -11.39 -7.34 6.33
C LEU A 40 -11.76 -8.81 6.42
N LEU A 41 -10.76 -9.65 6.62
CA LEU A 41 -10.93 -11.07 6.82
C LEU A 41 -10.82 -11.38 8.31
N ASP A 42 -11.76 -12.18 8.82
CA ASP A 42 -11.80 -12.60 10.22
C ASP A 42 -11.33 -14.04 10.32
N SER A 43 -10.24 -14.29 11.05
CA SER A 43 -9.69 -15.64 11.21
C SER A 43 -10.68 -16.63 11.85
N ARG A 44 -11.70 -16.11 12.53
CA ARG A 44 -12.76 -16.95 13.11
C ARG A 44 -13.79 -17.41 12.09
N ASN A 45 -13.75 -16.87 10.88
CA ASN A 45 -14.64 -17.27 9.79
C ASN A 45 -13.87 -18.20 8.87
N GLU A 46 -14.30 -19.45 8.78
CA GLU A 46 -13.61 -20.48 7.98
C GLU A 46 -13.45 -20.07 6.52
N LYS A 47 -14.44 -19.40 5.94
CA LYS A 47 -14.38 -18.96 4.55
C LYS A 47 -13.32 -17.88 4.38
N HIS A 48 -13.21 -16.97 5.34
CA HIS A 48 -12.19 -15.92 5.33
C HIS A 48 -10.80 -16.51 5.55
N ASP A 49 -10.68 -17.43 6.49
CA ASP A 49 -9.41 -18.04 6.84
C ASP A 49 -8.82 -18.88 5.69
N ALA A 50 -9.67 -19.35 4.77
CA ALA A 50 -9.25 -20.12 3.61
C ALA A 50 -8.73 -19.26 2.45
N ILE A 51 -8.90 -17.93 2.51
CA ILE A 51 -8.45 -17.03 1.46
C ILE A 51 -6.94 -16.86 1.54
N GLU A 52 -6.25 -17.08 0.42
CA GLU A 52 -4.81 -16.89 0.33
C GLU A 52 -4.44 -16.14 -0.93
N ASN A 53 -3.60 -15.11 -0.79
CA ASN A 53 -2.97 -14.42 -1.91
C ASN A 53 -1.81 -13.57 -1.37
N LYS A 54 -1.00 -13.04 -2.26
CA LYS A 54 0.20 -12.29 -1.87
C LYS A 54 -0.08 -10.87 -1.36
N TYR A 55 -1.34 -10.46 -1.36
CA TYR A 55 -1.73 -9.11 -0.92
C TYR A 55 -2.39 -9.10 0.46
N LEU A 56 -2.36 -10.22 1.15
CA LEU A 56 -2.90 -10.28 2.51
C LEU A 56 -1.98 -9.52 3.46
N PHE A 57 -2.57 -8.67 4.28
CA PHE A 57 -1.84 -7.90 5.28
C PHE A 57 -2.45 -8.17 6.65
N GLU A 58 -1.74 -8.90 7.49
CA GLU A 58 -2.21 -9.25 8.82
C GLU A 58 -2.10 -8.06 9.77
N LEU A 59 -3.22 -7.67 10.36
CA LEU A 59 -3.26 -6.60 11.37
C LEU A 59 -2.95 -7.14 12.76
N ASN A 60 -3.53 -8.29 13.09
CA ASN A 60 -3.35 -8.98 14.36
C ASN A 60 -3.80 -10.43 14.19
N GLY A 61 -3.88 -11.18 15.28
CA GLY A 61 -4.26 -12.60 15.22
C GLY A 61 -5.66 -12.86 14.71
N ARG A 62 -6.51 -11.86 14.65
CA ARG A 62 -7.90 -12.02 14.18
C ARG A 62 -8.14 -11.39 12.80
N TRP A 63 -7.61 -10.20 12.55
CA TRP A 63 -7.96 -9.43 11.37
C TRP A 63 -6.84 -9.35 10.36
N THR A 64 -7.19 -9.57 9.10
CA THR A 64 -6.28 -9.46 7.95
C THR A 64 -6.98 -8.61 6.88
N ILE A 65 -6.24 -7.74 6.22
CA ILE A 65 -6.75 -6.99 5.07
C ILE A 65 -6.43 -7.79 3.82
N ASP A 66 -7.45 -8.03 2.99
CA ASP A 66 -7.23 -8.58 1.66
C ASP A 66 -7.01 -7.43 0.68
N GLY A 67 -5.75 -7.11 0.44
CA GLY A 67 -5.36 -6.00 -0.43
C GLY A 67 -5.36 -6.31 -1.91
N SER A 68 -5.95 -7.43 -2.35
CA SER A 68 -5.96 -7.83 -3.76
C SER A 68 -6.91 -7.03 -4.63
N VAL A 69 -7.80 -6.21 -4.04
CA VAL A 69 -8.74 -5.41 -4.81
C VAL A 69 -7.99 -4.36 -5.65
N ARG A 70 -8.43 -4.15 -6.89
CA ARG A 70 -7.74 -3.25 -7.82
C ARG A 70 -7.65 -1.80 -7.35
N LYS A 71 -8.63 -1.34 -6.60
CA LYS A 71 -8.64 0.03 -6.06
C LYS A 71 -7.55 0.27 -5.03
N ASN A 72 -6.99 -0.80 -4.46
CA ASN A 72 -5.90 -0.69 -3.52
C ASN A 72 -4.58 -0.47 -4.27
N ILE A 73 -4.30 0.78 -4.59
CA ILE A 73 -3.09 1.15 -5.33
C ILE A 73 -1.81 0.79 -4.56
N ALA A 74 -1.88 0.79 -3.23
CA ALA A 74 -0.74 0.40 -2.40
C ALA A 74 -0.27 -1.04 -2.65
N ARG A 75 -1.11 -1.88 -3.26
CA ARG A 75 -0.72 -3.25 -3.62
C ARG A 75 0.46 -3.31 -4.59
N TYR A 76 0.72 -2.24 -5.31
CA TYR A 76 1.82 -2.18 -6.28
C TYR A 76 3.15 -1.78 -5.66
N ILE A 77 3.19 -1.45 -4.37
CA ILE A 77 4.44 -1.16 -3.68
C ILE A 77 5.27 -2.44 -3.57
N ASN A 78 6.48 -2.39 -4.11
CA ASN A 78 7.38 -3.52 -4.09
C ASN A 78 8.27 -3.51 -2.84
N HIS A 79 8.75 -4.70 -2.46
CA HIS A 79 9.73 -4.81 -1.39
C HIS A 79 11.04 -4.14 -1.79
N ALA A 80 11.67 -3.47 -0.85
CA ALA A 80 12.98 -2.86 -1.05
C ALA A 80 13.86 -3.13 0.17
N CYS A 81 15.15 -3.41 -0.09
CA CYS A 81 16.11 -3.63 0.99
C CYS A 81 16.41 -2.35 1.77
N ARG A 82 16.30 -1.19 1.10
CA ARG A 82 16.45 0.12 1.73
C ARG A 82 15.18 0.93 1.47
N PRO A 83 14.11 0.64 2.22
CA PRO A 83 12.82 1.27 1.95
C PRO A 83 12.85 2.76 2.25
N ASN A 84 12.02 3.51 1.52
CA ASN A 84 11.76 4.93 1.78
C ASN A 84 10.39 5.16 2.40
N ALA A 85 9.63 4.11 2.61
CA ALA A 85 8.30 4.15 3.20
C ALA A 85 8.09 2.93 4.09
N GLU A 86 7.16 3.05 5.01
CA GLU A 86 6.80 1.95 5.92
C GLU A 86 5.29 1.88 6.14
N SER A 87 4.84 0.75 6.65
CA SER A 87 3.45 0.54 7.00
C SER A 87 3.20 1.00 8.44
N ASP A 88 2.33 1.97 8.60
CA ASP A 88 1.84 2.40 9.91
C ASP A 88 0.56 1.61 10.18
N VAL A 89 0.68 0.54 10.95
CA VAL A 89 -0.41 -0.37 11.25
C VAL A 89 -1.19 0.15 12.45
N GLN A 90 -2.49 0.33 12.27
CA GLN A 90 -3.39 0.83 13.30
C GLN A 90 -4.48 -0.21 13.57
N PRO A 91 -4.19 -1.24 14.39
CA PRO A 91 -5.11 -2.38 14.56
C PRO A 91 -6.49 -1.99 15.09
N ARG A 92 -6.55 -1.06 16.03
CA ARG A 92 -7.83 -0.62 16.59
C ARG A 92 -8.75 0.02 15.56
N LYS A 93 -8.15 0.71 14.58
CA LYS A 93 -8.89 1.33 13.47
C LYS A 93 -9.01 0.38 12.30
N ARG A 94 -8.39 -0.80 12.38
CA ARG A 94 -8.37 -1.81 11.32
C ARG A 94 -7.90 -1.23 10.00
N LYS A 95 -6.83 -0.44 10.06
CA LYS A 95 -6.28 0.15 8.84
C LYS A 95 -4.77 0.19 8.86
N VAL A 96 -4.21 0.34 7.68
CA VAL A 96 -2.79 0.47 7.43
C VAL A 96 -2.57 1.69 6.55
N VAL A 97 -1.66 2.55 6.96
CA VAL A 97 -1.27 3.74 6.19
C VAL A 97 0.20 3.59 5.82
N ILE A 98 0.51 3.82 4.56
CA ILE A 98 1.89 3.84 4.11
C ILE A 98 2.43 5.25 4.28
N ARG A 99 3.51 5.40 5.06
CA ARG A 99 4.15 6.68 5.35
C ARG A 99 5.58 6.72 4.85
N ALA A 100 5.99 7.88 4.40
CA ALA A 100 7.38 8.10 4.03
C ALA A 100 8.28 8.11 5.27
N ILE A 101 9.41 7.40 5.21
CA ILE A 101 10.43 7.42 6.27
C ILE A 101 11.66 8.22 5.84
N LYS A 102 11.65 8.71 4.61
CA LYS A 102 12.65 9.60 4.04
C LYS A 102 11.92 10.59 3.12
N ASN A 103 12.59 11.67 2.77
CA ASN A 103 12.09 12.52 1.69
C ASN A 103 12.18 11.73 0.38
N ILE A 104 11.09 11.75 -0.39
CA ILE A 104 11.01 11.02 -1.66
C ILE A 104 10.87 12.04 -2.77
N GLU A 105 11.72 11.96 -3.78
CA GLU A 105 11.70 12.86 -4.91
C GLU A 105 10.85 12.33 -6.07
N PRO A 106 10.32 13.21 -6.93
CA PRO A 106 9.58 12.76 -8.11
C PRO A 106 10.42 11.79 -8.94
N GLY A 107 9.79 10.71 -9.40
CA GLY A 107 10.46 9.68 -10.18
C GLY A 107 11.02 8.54 -9.36
N GLU A 108 11.16 8.70 -8.06
CA GLU A 108 11.62 7.61 -7.21
C GLU A 108 10.51 6.60 -6.96
N GLU A 109 10.87 5.33 -6.89
CA GLU A 109 9.92 4.27 -6.55
C GLU A 109 9.68 4.26 -5.04
N ILE A 110 8.41 4.15 -4.68
CA ILE A 110 7.99 4.06 -3.28
C ILE A 110 8.06 2.62 -2.80
#